data_dddc4a124bed16a503f2cd2268ffb0a5
#
_entry.id   dddc4a124bed16a503f2cd2268ffb0a5
#
_cell.length_a   1.000
_cell.length_b   1.000
_cell.length_c   1.000
_cell.angle_alpha   90.00
_cell.angle_beta   90.00
_cell.angle_gamma   90.00
#
_symmetry.space_group_name_H-M   'P 1'
#
loop_
_entity.id
_entity.type
_entity.pdbx_description
1 polymer ?
#
loop_
_entity_poly.entity_id
_entity_poly.type
_entity_poly.pdbx_seq_one_letter_code
_entity_poly.pdbx_strand_id
1 'polypeptide(L)'
;MSLQFLKPAVVCFLLTFGLPYTTQVQAHGGLSLADDICKLTIGPYTMHFTGYQPEATQEKEFCEDIPATGRTVVALDYIEEALRPLPTEVRIIRDTGAQAGAEGNLDAITILHIPAKVYPNGSINFEYDFMQPGKFVGLVTIRDKEEHVSRFPFSVGEPKGTSPYLIVGIAAVIGAVAFFFLRGRRKPDISPT
;
A
#
# COMPACT_ATOMS: atom_id res chain seq x y z
N MET A 1 7.42 7.57 -54.17
CA MET A 1 7.54 6.28 -53.43
C MET A 1 6.42 6.22 -52.44
N SER A 2 5.50 5.30 -52.60
CA SER A 2 4.10 5.37 -52.23
C SER A 2 3.81 5.10 -50.73
N LEU A 3 2.85 5.84 -50.22
CA LEU A 3 2.23 5.80 -48.86
C LEU A 3 1.60 4.44 -48.52
N GLN A 4 1.73 3.44 -49.39
CA GLN A 4 1.07 2.12 -49.25
C GLN A 4 1.79 1.16 -48.27
N PHE A 5 3.05 1.39 -47.96
CA PHE A 5 3.78 0.54 -47.01
C PHE A 5 3.63 0.92 -45.54
N LEU A 6 3.07 2.12 -45.24
CA LEU A 6 2.91 2.59 -43.87
C LEU A 6 1.66 2.01 -43.20
N LYS A 7 0.65 1.61 -43.98
CA LYS A 7 -0.61 1.09 -43.45
C LYS A 7 -0.50 -0.25 -42.72
N PRO A 8 0.25 -1.26 -43.24
CA PRO A 8 0.36 -2.54 -42.52
C PRO A 8 1.21 -2.43 -41.24
N ALA A 9 2.23 -1.56 -41.19
CA ALA A 9 3.07 -1.40 -40.00
C ALA A 9 2.32 -0.78 -38.81
N VAL A 10 1.44 0.18 -39.08
CA VAL A 10 0.60 0.80 -38.02
C VAL A 10 -0.46 -0.17 -37.52
N VAL A 11 -1.05 -0.97 -38.42
CA VAL A 11 -2.05 -1.99 -38.04
C VAL A 11 -1.39 -3.13 -37.23
N CYS A 12 -0.19 -3.59 -37.60
CA CYS A 12 0.54 -4.59 -36.80
C CYS A 12 0.93 -4.06 -35.42
N PHE A 13 1.30 -2.78 -35.30
CA PHE A 13 1.67 -2.17 -34.01
C PHE A 13 0.44 -2.05 -33.07
N LEU A 14 -0.74 -1.76 -33.61
CA LEU A 14 -1.98 -1.70 -32.85
C LEU A 14 -2.50 -3.08 -32.40
N LEU A 15 -2.25 -4.11 -33.20
CA LEU A 15 -2.63 -5.49 -32.89
C LEU A 15 -1.76 -6.13 -31.80
N THR A 16 -0.50 -5.72 -31.66
CA THR A 16 0.42 -6.24 -30.62
C THR A 16 0.16 -5.61 -29.24
N PHE A 17 -0.45 -4.41 -29.20
CA PHE A 17 -0.81 -3.76 -27.92
C PHE A 17 -2.20 -4.13 -27.39
N GLY A 18 -3.00 -4.84 -28.16
CA GLY A 18 -4.39 -5.19 -27.83
C GLY A 18 -4.59 -6.56 -27.19
N LEU A 19 -3.53 -7.29 -26.83
CA LEU A 19 -3.69 -8.57 -26.13
C LEU A 19 -4.14 -8.30 -24.67
N PRO A 20 -5.30 -8.84 -24.24
CA PRO A 20 -5.70 -8.74 -22.86
C PRO A 20 -4.67 -9.47 -21.99
N TYR A 21 -4.00 -8.72 -21.12
CA TYR A 21 -3.24 -9.34 -20.05
C TYR A 21 -4.25 -10.07 -19.16
N THR A 22 -4.29 -11.38 -19.24
CA THR A 22 -5.01 -12.20 -18.26
C THR A 22 -4.24 -12.08 -16.95
N THR A 23 -4.72 -11.23 -16.04
CA THR A 23 -4.27 -11.26 -14.66
C THR A 23 -4.73 -12.60 -14.08
N GLN A 24 -3.78 -13.46 -13.77
CA GLN A 24 -4.07 -14.65 -12.96
C GLN A 24 -4.53 -14.16 -11.60
N VAL A 25 -5.79 -14.38 -11.30
CA VAL A 25 -6.30 -14.27 -9.93
C VAL A 25 -5.68 -15.44 -9.17
N GLN A 26 -4.62 -15.18 -8.43
CA GLN A 26 -4.14 -16.15 -7.43
C GLN A 26 -5.18 -16.16 -6.31
N ALA A 27 -5.90 -17.27 -6.22
CA ALA A 27 -6.64 -17.60 -5.01
C ALA A 27 -5.59 -17.73 -3.88
N HIS A 28 -5.73 -16.92 -2.84
CA HIS A 28 -4.84 -16.89 -1.69
C HIS A 28 -4.90 -18.24 -0.95
N GLY A 29 -4.11 -19.21 -1.40
CA GLY A 29 -3.61 -20.27 -0.55
C GLY A 29 -2.52 -19.64 0.31
N GLY A 30 -2.60 -19.80 1.63
CA GLY A 30 -1.80 -19.13 2.65
C GLY A 30 -0.39 -18.77 2.21
N LEU A 31 -0.08 -17.46 2.25
CA LEU A 31 1.25 -16.95 2.03
C LEU A 31 2.20 -17.63 3.02
N SER A 32 3.36 -18.03 2.53
CA SER A 32 4.40 -18.48 3.45
C SER A 32 4.77 -17.31 4.37
N LEU A 33 5.06 -17.55 5.63
CA LEU A 33 5.53 -16.54 6.60
C LEU A 33 6.69 -15.68 6.07
N ALA A 34 7.44 -16.17 5.07
CA ALA A 34 8.54 -15.46 4.44
C ALA A 34 8.08 -14.36 3.47
N ASP A 35 6.89 -14.52 2.88
CA ASP A 35 6.33 -13.60 1.88
C ASP A 35 5.24 -12.68 2.49
N ASP A 36 5.00 -12.79 3.80
CA ASP A 36 4.03 -11.99 4.53
C ASP A 36 4.54 -10.55 4.72
N ILE A 37 4.02 -9.63 3.92
CA ILE A 37 4.34 -8.20 3.98
C ILE A 37 3.70 -7.50 5.20
N CYS A 38 2.68 -8.11 5.80
CA CYS A 38 1.97 -7.60 6.97
C CYS A 38 2.60 -8.03 8.31
N LYS A 39 3.79 -8.59 8.25
CA LYS A 39 4.50 -9.13 9.40
C LYS A 39 5.02 -8.03 10.31
N LEU A 40 4.74 -8.14 11.60
CA LEU A 40 5.18 -7.26 12.66
C LEU A 40 6.12 -8.01 13.61
N THR A 41 7.37 -7.56 13.74
CA THR A 41 8.35 -8.14 14.66
C THR A 41 8.38 -7.37 15.98
N ILE A 42 8.29 -8.08 17.12
CA ILE A 42 8.25 -7.51 18.47
C ILE A 42 9.25 -8.25 19.34
N GLY A 43 10.49 -7.74 19.45
CA GLY A 43 11.59 -8.47 20.08
C GLY A 43 11.79 -9.82 19.38
N PRO A 44 11.73 -10.95 20.11
CA PRO A 44 11.87 -12.30 19.52
C PRO A 44 10.57 -12.83 18.89
N TYR A 45 9.47 -12.10 18.97
CA TYR A 45 8.16 -12.56 18.56
C TYR A 45 7.71 -11.94 17.25
N THR A 46 6.67 -12.56 16.64
CA THR A 46 6.06 -12.11 15.40
C THR A 46 4.55 -12.10 15.50
N MET A 47 3.94 -11.06 14.96
CA MET A 47 2.50 -10.94 14.74
C MET A 47 2.24 -10.65 13.28
N HIS A 48 1.01 -10.90 12.85
CA HIS A 48 0.47 -10.45 11.59
C HIS A 48 -0.49 -9.28 11.84
N PHE A 49 -0.29 -8.16 11.14
CA PHE A 49 -1.15 -6.98 11.21
C PHE A 49 -2.00 -6.88 9.95
N THR A 50 -3.31 -6.69 10.10
CA THR A 50 -4.21 -6.51 8.97
C THR A 50 -5.28 -5.47 9.28
N GLY A 51 -5.54 -4.58 8.34
CA GLY A 51 -6.67 -3.66 8.35
C GLY A 51 -7.71 -4.05 7.31
N TYR A 52 -8.98 -3.96 7.66
CA TYR A 52 -10.13 -4.21 6.77
C TYR A 52 -11.09 -3.03 6.76
N GLN A 53 -11.66 -2.73 5.61
CA GLN A 53 -12.72 -1.73 5.48
C GLN A 53 -13.95 -2.34 4.79
N PRO A 54 -14.83 -3.03 5.54
CA PRO A 54 -15.95 -3.79 4.98
C PRO A 54 -16.84 -2.98 4.07
N GLU A 55 -17.13 -1.72 4.40
CA GLU A 55 -18.00 -0.84 3.63
C GLU A 55 -17.34 -0.31 2.35
N ALA A 56 -16.00 -0.15 2.34
CA ALA A 56 -15.27 0.45 1.22
C ALA A 56 -14.65 -0.58 0.28
N THR A 57 -14.13 -1.68 0.83
CA THR A 57 -13.27 -2.63 0.08
C THR A 57 -13.63 -4.10 0.31
N GLN A 58 -14.74 -4.36 0.98
CA GLN A 58 -15.19 -5.71 1.34
C GLN A 58 -14.15 -6.47 2.18
N GLU A 59 -13.72 -7.65 1.75
CA GLU A 59 -12.80 -8.53 2.48
C GLU A 59 -11.32 -8.27 2.14
N LYS A 60 -11.00 -7.16 1.48
CA LYS A 60 -9.61 -6.88 1.11
C LYS A 60 -8.80 -6.47 2.32
N GLU A 61 -7.64 -7.09 2.45
CA GLU A 61 -6.67 -6.87 3.52
C GLU A 61 -5.66 -5.77 3.15
N PHE A 62 -5.29 -4.96 4.13
CA PHE A 62 -4.30 -3.88 4.01
C PHE A 62 -3.34 -3.91 5.19
N CYS A 63 -2.05 -3.74 4.93
CA CYS A 63 -1.01 -3.69 5.97
C CYS A 63 -0.54 -2.27 6.28
N GLU A 64 -0.28 -1.47 5.23
CA GLU A 64 0.34 -0.15 5.37
C GLU A 64 -0.54 0.98 4.85
N ASP A 65 -1.19 0.76 3.70
CA ASP A 65 -1.98 1.77 3.00
C ASP A 65 -3.46 1.39 3.00
N ILE A 66 -4.19 1.83 4.00
CA ILE A 66 -5.65 1.67 4.10
C ILE A 66 -6.30 2.75 3.20
N PRO A 67 -7.06 2.36 2.17
CA PRO A 67 -7.36 3.25 1.04
C PRO A 67 -8.37 4.35 1.32
N ALA A 68 -9.29 4.17 2.27
CA ALA A 68 -10.35 5.11 2.54
C ALA A 68 -10.39 5.52 4.02
N THR A 69 -11.01 6.65 4.33
CA THR A 69 -11.43 7.02 5.68
C THR A 69 -12.68 6.22 6.06
N GLY A 70 -13.03 6.22 7.35
CA GLY A 70 -14.19 5.55 7.90
C GLY A 70 -13.84 4.35 8.75
N ARG A 71 -14.86 3.52 9.01
CA ARG A 71 -14.75 2.35 9.87
C ARG A 71 -13.72 1.36 9.34
N THR A 72 -12.73 1.09 10.17
CA THR A 72 -11.66 0.13 9.89
C THR A 72 -11.59 -0.88 11.02
N VAL A 73 -11.64 -2.15 10.64
CA VAL A 73 -11.39 -3.29 11.54
C VAL A 73 -9.91 -3.61 11.46
N VAL A 74 -9.25 -3.67 12.61
CA VAL A 74 -7.83 -4.05 12.72
C VAL A 74 -7.73 -5.40 13.42
N ALA A 75 -6.96 -6.32 12.84
CA ALA A 75 -6.60 -7.60 13.42
C ALA A 75 -5.08 -7.66 13.63
N LEU A 76 -4.68 -8.12 14.81
CA LEU A 76 -3.32 -8.48 15.18
C LEU A 76 -3.31 -9.93 15.60
N ASP A 77 -2.75 -10.80 14.78
CA ASP A 77 -2.74 -12.23 15.01
C ASP A 77 -1.35 -12.71 15.43
N TYR A 78 -1.31 -13.50 16.50
CA TYR A 78 -0.06 -14.07 17.02
C TYR A 78 0.41 -15.21 16.13
N ILE A 79 1.63 -15.10 15.63
CA ILE A 79 2.24 -16.18 14.87
C ILE A 79 2.83 -17.23 15.83
N GLU A 80 3.53 -16.78 16.88
CA GLU A 80 4.04 -17.69 17.89
C GLU A 80 3.04 -17.90 19.05
N GLU A 81 2.79 -19.16 19.40
CA GLU A 81 1.94 -19.52 20.54
C GLU A 81 2.47 -19.00 21.88
N ALA A 82 3.77 -18.78 21.98
CA ALA A 82 4.44 -18.21 23.17
C ALA A 82 3.90 -16.83 23.56
N LEU A 83 3.28 -16.10 22.63
CA LEU A 83 2.65 -14.80 22.89
C LEU A 83 1.34 -14.90 23.67
N ARG A 84 0.62 -16.02 23.56
CA ARG A 84 -0.74 -16.16 24.12
C ARG A 84 -0.85 -15.92 25.63
N PRO A 85 0.13 -16.31 26.47
CA PRO A 85 0.10 -16.02 27.89
C PRO A 85 0.61 -14.61 28.26
N LEU A 86 1.19 -13.87 27.31
CA LEU A 86 1.86 -12.60 27.60
C LEU A 86 0.87 -11.43 27.51
N PRO A 87 0.93 -10.46 28.45
CA PRO A 87 0.16 -9.24 28.36
C PRO A 87 0.61 -8.43 27.15
N THR A 88 -0.33 -8.09 26.27
CA THR A 88 -0.11 -7.28 25.08
C THR A 88 -0.95 -6.01 25.16
N GLU A 89 -0.29 -4.86 24.99
CA GLU A 89 -0.90 -3.53 24.90
C GLU A 89 -0.83 -3.06 23.45
N VAL A 90 -1.88 -2.39 22.98
CA VAL A 90 -1.93 -1.78 21.65
C VAL A 90 -2.28 -0.30 21.77
N ARG A 91 -1.52 0.55 21.09
CA ARG A 91 -1.76 1.99 21.03
C ARG A 91 -1.64 2.47 19.60
N ILE A 92 -2.60 3.25 19.15
CA ILE A 92 -2.53 3.93 17.85
C ILE A 92 -2.32 5.41 18.10
N ILE A 93 -1.30 5.98 17.50
CA ILE A 93 -0.97 7.39 17.61
C ILE A 93 -0.99 8.07 16.24
N ARG A 94 -1.17 9.39 16.20
CA ARG A 94 -0.91 10.17 14.99
C ARG A 94 0.58 10.19 14.71
N ASP A 95 0.96 9.96 13.46
CA ASP A 95 2.38 10.06 13.08
C ASP A 95 2.80 11.53 13.06
N THR A 96 3.75 11.88 13.93
CA THR A 96 4.35 13.22 14.02
C THR A 96 5.62 13.35 13.17
N GLY A 97 6.04 12.27 12.49
CA GLY A 97 7.33 12.18 11.81
C GLY A 97 8.52 12.02 12.76
N ALA A 98 8.27 11.88 14.07
CA ALA A 98 9.33 11.64 15.05
C ALA A 98 9.92 10.23 14.93
N GLN A 99 11.20 10.10 15.30
CA GLN A 99 11.83 8.78 15.42
C GLN A 99 11.24 8.01 16.60
N ALA A 100 11.35 6.69 16.55
CA ALA A 100 10.91 5.81 17.61
C ALA A 100 11.50 6.23 18.98
N GLY A 101 10.63 6.42 19.98
CA GLY A 101 11.00 6.89 21.31
C GLY A 101 11.18 8.40 21.45
N ALA A 102 11.02 9.18 20.37
CA ALA A 102 11.11 10.64 20.37
C ALA A 102 9.74 11.33 20.13
N GLU A 103 8.65 10.58 20.23
CA GLU A 103 7.28 11.07 19.97
C GLU A 103 6.77 12.09 21.02
N GLY A 104 7.51 12.27 22.10
CA GLY A 104 7.13 13.18 23.19
C GLY A 104 5.97 12.66 24.04
N ASN A 105 4.96 13.48 24.28
CA ASN A 105 3.79 13.08 25.07
C ASN A 105 2.86 12.20 24.22
N LEU A 106 2.96 10.87 24.41
CA LEU A 106 2.15 9.90 23.69
C LEU A 106 0.65 10.12 23.91
N ASP A 107 0.20 10.51 25.12
CA ASP A 107 -1.22 10.68 25.40
C ASP A 107 -1.85 11.80 24.56
N ALA A 108 -1.08 12.84 24.24
CA ALA A 108 -1.55 13.96 23.42
C ALA A 108 -1.79 13.57 21.94
N ILE A 109 -1.12 12.54 21.44
CA ILE A 109 -1.20 12.09 20.06
C ILE A 109 -1.90 10.73 19.91
N THR A 110 -2.27 10.10 21.02
CA THR A 110 -2.99 8.82 21.03
C THR A 110 -4.42 9.02 20.55
N ILE A 111 -4.84 8.20 19.61
CA ILE A 111 -6.22 8.15 19.11
C ILE A 111 -6.96 6.91 19.62
N LEU A 112 -6.22 5.83 19.91
CA LEU A 112 -6.76 4.60 20.49
C LEU A 112 -5.74 4.00 21.44
N HIS A 113 -6.21 3.51 22.59
CA HIS A 113 -5.39 2.79 23.56
C HIS A 113 -6.17 1.57 24.09
N ILE A 114 -5.59 0.40 23.88
CA ILE A 114 -6.06 -0.87 24.42
C ILE A 114 -5.05 -1.28 25.51
N PRO A 115 -5.44 -1.24 26.79
CA PRO A 115 -4.56 -1.57 27.89
C PRO A 115 -4.04 -3.02 27.81
N ALA A 116 -2.90 -3.25 28.42
CA ALA A 116 -2.26 -4.57 28.46
C ALA A 116 -3.21 -5.65 28.96
N LYS A 117 -3.42 -6.69 28.17
CA LYS A 117 -4.31 -7.81 28.42
C LYS A 117 -3.76 -9.07 27.79
N VAL A 118 -4.05 -10.23 28.40
CA VAL A 118 -3.72 -11.54 27.84
C VAL A 118 -4.80 -11.96 26.83
N TYR A 119 -4.37 -12.46 25.66
CA TYR A 119 -5.23 -12.93 24.57
C TYR A 119 -4.99 -14.39 24.26
N PRO A 120 -5.61 -15.33 25.00
CA PRO A 120 -5.35 -16.77 24.85
C PRO A 120 -5.72 -17.35 23.49
N ASN A 121 -6.66 -16.71 22.80
CA ASN A 121 -7.06 -17.06 21.43
C ASN A 121 -6.02 -16.72 20.36
N GLY A 122 -5.02 -15.88 20.73
CA GLY A 122 -3.95 -15.49 19.82
C GLY A 122 -4.33 -14.39 18.82
N SER A 123 -5.42 -13.66 19.06
CA SER A 123 -5.86 -12.58 18.17
C SER A 123 -6.38 -11.39 18.96
N ILE A 124 -6.01 -10.18 18.52
CA ILE A 124 -6.49 -8.91 19.05
C ILE A 124 -7.25 -8.21 17.92
N ASN A 125 -8.55 -8.07 18.09
CA ASN A 125 -9.39 -7.40 17.10
C ASN A 125 -10.01 -6.15 17.71
N PHE A 126 -9.98 -5.04 16.98
CA PHE A 126 -10.64 -3.80 17.36
C PHE A 126 -11.10 -3.03 16.12
N GLU A 127 -12.02 -2.10 16.35
CA GLU A 127 -12.55 -1.21 15.33
C GLU A 127 -12.24 0.23 15.69
N TYR A 128 -11.93 1.02 14.67
CA TYR A 128 -11.77 2.46 14.81
C TYR A 128 -12.31 3.18 13.58
N ASP A 129 -13.00 4.30 13.81
CA ASP A 129 -13.52 5.14 12.73
C ASP A 129 -12.55 6.29 12.45
N PHE A 130 -11.78 6.14 11.38
CA PHE A 130 -10.82 7.16 10.93
C PHE A 130 -11.56 8.25 10.15
N MET A 131 -12.03 9.28 10.85
CA MET A 131 -12.84 10.37 10.28
C MET A 131 -12.07 11.23 9.26
N GLN A 132 -10.75 11.24 9.31
CA GLN A 132 -9.89 12.07 8.44
C GLN A 132 -8.72 11.25 7.91
N PRO A 133 -8.27 11.53 6.67
CA PRO A 133 -7.06 10.93 6.15
C PRO A 133 -5.84 11.34 6.98
N GLY A 134 -4.84 10.48 6.99
CA GLY A 134 -3.61 10.76 7.71
C GLY A 134 -2.68 9.58 7.84
N LYS A 135 -1.53 9.87 8.46
CA LYS A 135 -0.53 8.88 8.81
C LYS A 135 -0.60 8.58 10.30
N PHE A 136 -0.47 7.30 10.61
CA PHE A 136 -0.61 6.77 11.96
C PHE A 136 0.52 5.80 12.24
N VAL A 137 0.74 5.54 13.52
CA VAL A 137 1.67 4.53 13.99
C VAL A 137 0.97 3.67 15.02
N GLY A 138 0.97 2.37 14.78
CA GLY A 138 0.63 1.40 15.80
C GLY A 138 1.85 1.07 16.63
N LEU A 139 1.67 1.07 17.95
CA LEU A 139 2.63 0.61 18.94
C LEU A 139 2.06 -0.65 19.60
N VAL A 140 2.79 -1.75 19.51
CA VAL A 140 2.45 -2.98 20.23
C VAL A 140 3.52 -3.23 21.26
N THR A 141 3.09 -3.32 22.52
CA THR A 141 3.97 -3.57 23.65
C THR A 141 3.66 -4.93 24.26
N ILE A 142 4.68 -5.78 24.39
CA ILE A 142 4.60 -7.09 25.03
C ILE A 142 5.52 -7.10 26.22
N ARG A 143 5.06 -7.66 27.33
CA ARG A 143 5.86 -7.82 28.55
C ARG A 143 6.03 -9.30 28.86
N ASP A 144 7.26 -9.76 28.72
CA ASP A 144 7.70 -11.05 29.26
C ASP A 144 8.71 -10.81 30.40
N LYS A 145 9.97 -11.17 30.23
CA LYS A 145 11.06 -10.80 31.16
C LYS A 145 11.54 -9.36 30.94
N GLU A 146 11.33 -8.87 29.74
CA GLU A 146 11.66 -7.53 29.29
C GLU A 146 10.45 -6.92 28.59
N GLU A 147 10.46 -5.62 28.39
CA GLU A 147 9.44 -4.93 27.60
C GLU A 147 9.91 -4.83 26.15
N HIS A 148 9.12 -5.38 25.24
CA HIS A 148 9.34 -5.31 23.81
C HIS A 148 8.28 -4.41 23.17
N VAL A 149 8.71 -3.41 22.43
CA VAL A 149 7.84 -2.49 21.71
C VAL A 149 8.11 -2.61 20.22
N SER A 150 7.08 -2.85 19.45
CA SER A 150 7.11 -2.75 18.00
C SER A 150 6.35 -1.55 17.52
N ARG A 151 6.82 -0.98 16.42
CA ARG A 151 6.26 0.20 15.79
C ARG A 151 5.92 -0.13 14.33
N PHE A 152 4.67 0.03 13.93
CA PHE A 152 4.21 -0.20 12.57
C PHE A 152 3.50 1.05 12.02
N PRO A 153 4.13 1.78 11.11
CA PRO A 153 3.52 2.93 10.47
C PRO A 153 2.49 2.46 9.43
N PHE A 154 1.38 3.18 9.33
CA PHE A 154 0.36 2.97 8.30
C PHE A 154 -0.32 4.28 7.94
N SER A 155 -0.96 4.31 6.77
CA SER A 155 -1.75 5.46 6.32
C SER A 155 -3.21 5.08 6.12
N VAL A 156 -4.10 6.04 6.28
CA VAL A 156 -5.53 5.88 6.04
C VAL A 156 -6.02 7.00 5.14
N GLY A 157 -6.68 6.65 4.02
CA GLY A 157 -7.28 7.61 3.12
C GLY A 157 -6.29 8.53 2.40
N GLU A 158 -5.00 8.23 2.47
CA GLU A 158 -3.98 8.99 1.76
C GLU A 158 -4.00 8.66 0.25
N PRO A 159 -4.00 9.66 -0.63
CA PRO A 159 -3.97 9.42 -2.06
C PRO A 159 -2.64 8.77 -2.44
N LYS A 160 -2.72 7.62 -3.12
CA LYS A 160 -1.51 7.02 -3.71
C LYS A 160 -0.96 7.97 -4.76
N GLY A 161 0.23 8.52 -4.52
CA GLY A 161 0.91 9.40 -5.45
C GLY A 161 1.08 8.72 -6.82
N THR A 162 0.82 9.45 -7.89
CA THR A 162 1.04 8.95 -9.25
C THR A 162 2.54 8.70 -9.42
N SER A 163 2.89 7.49 -9.85
CA SER A 163 4.30 7.14 -10.08
C SER A 163 4.95 8.14 -11.04
N PRO A 164 6.08 8.76 -10.69
CA PRO A 164 6.77 9.69 -11.57
C PRO A 164 7.13 9.06 -12.93
N TYR A 165 7.35 7.75 -12.97
CA TYR A 165 7.60 7.01 -14.22
C TYR A 165 6.38 6.98 -15.15
N LEU A 166 5.15 6.96 -14.60
CA LEU A 166 3.92 7.07 -15.40
C LEU A 166 3.83 8.44 -16.07
N ILE A 167 4.13 9.50 -15.34
CA ILE A 167 4.11 10.88 -15.86
C ILE A 167 5.15 11.03 -16.97
N VAL A 168 6.37 10.56 -16.75
CA VAL A 168 7.46 10.57 -17.74
C VAL A 168 7.08 9.74 -18.98
N GLY A 169 6.48 8.56 -18.79
CA GLY A 169 6.02 7.71 -19.89
C GLY A 169 4.95 8.40 -20.75
N ILE A 170 3.95 9.02 -20.13
CA ILE A 170 2.92 9.78 -20.85
C ILE A 170 3.53 10.96 -21.62
N ALA A 171 4.43 11.72 -21.00
CA ALA A 171 5.12 12.84 -21.62
C ALA A 171 5.95 12.40 -22.84
N ALA A 172 6.65 11.28 -22.75
CA ALA A 172 7.42 10.72 -23.85
C ALA A 172 6.53 10.30 -25.04
N VAL A 173 5.38 9.66 -24.77
CA VAL A 173 4.41 9.29 -25.80
C VAL A 173 3.84 10.53 -26.49
N ILE A 174 3.43 11.55 -25.72
CA ILE A 174 2.92 12.81 -26.28
C ILE A 174 4.00 13.48 -27.14
N GLY A 175 5.24 13.54 -26.66
CA GLY A 175 6.39 14.11 -27.39
C GLY A 175 6.66 13.37 -28.72
N ALA A 176 6.64 12.04 -28.71
CA ALA A 176 6.81 11.23 -29.91
C ALA A 176 5.70 11.48 -30.93
N VAL A 177 4.44 11.50 -30.50
CA VAL A 177 3.29 11.77 -31.36
C VAL A 177 3.40 13.17 -31.97
N ALA A 178 3.69 14.20 -31.18
CA ALA A 178 3.87 15.55 -31.65
C ALA A 178 5.02 15.66 -32.69
N PHE A 179 6.15 15.00 -32.40
CA PHE A 179 7.30 14.96 -33.32
C PHE A 179 6.93 14.36 -34.67
N PHE A 180 6.22 13.24 -34.71
CA PHE A 180 5.77 12.61 -35.95
C PHE A 180 4.80 13.50 -36.74
N PHE A 181 3.86 14.16 -36.05
CA PHE A 181 2.92 15.09 -36.70
C PHE A 181 3.62 16.32 -37.28
N LEU A 182 4.58 16.92 -36.57
CA LEU A 182 5.31 18.08 -37.03
C LEU A 182 6.25 17.73 -38.19
N ARG A 183 6.90 16.56 -38.13
CA ARG A 183 7.78 16.10 -39.22
C ARG A 183 7.02 15.76 -40.49
N GLY A 184 5.80 15.20 -40.37
CA GLY A 184 4.94 14.89 -41.52
C GLY A 184 4.38 16.12 -42.25
N ARG A 185 4.37 17.32 -41.62
CA ARG A 185 3.88 18.58 -42.21
C ARG A 185 4.92 19.34 -43.01
N ARG A 186 6.21 18.95 -43.03
CA ARG A 186 7.22 19.57 -43.88
C ARG A 186 6.98 19.11 -45.30
N LYS A 187 6.27 19.93 -46.11
CA LYS A 187 6.15 19.75 -47.56
C LYS A 187 7.55 19.83 -48.17
N PRO A 188 7.89 18.97 -49.17
CA PRO A 188 9.09 19.19 -49.97
C PRO A 188 8.89 20.49 -50.76
N ASP A 189 9.85 21.40 -50.63
CA ASP A 189 9.95 22.62 -51.43
C ASP A 189 10.29 22.19 -52.84
N ILE A 190 9.30 22.23 -53.75
CA ILE A 190 9.51 21.96 -55.17
C ILE A 190 9.87 23.29 -55.78
N SER A 191 11.18 23.56 -55.92
CA SER A 191 11.69 24.69 -56.70
C SER A 191 11.47 24.41 -58.20
N PRO A 192 10.74 25.24 -58.95
CA PRO A 192 10.66 25.14 -60.39
C PRO A 192 11.92 25.70 -61.03
N THR A 193 12.58 24.94 -61.88
CA THR A 193 13.59 25.36 -62.85
C THR A 193 12.91 25.88 -64.09
#